data_e5c38d28f31b5731dfc1e0ceabe5b8fd
#
_entry.id   e5c38d28f31b5731dfc1e0ceabe5b8fd
#
_cell.length_a   1.000
_cell.length_b   1.000
_cell.length_c   1.000
_cell.angle_alpha   90.00
_cell.angle_beta   90.00
_cell.angle_gamma   90.00
#
_symmetry.space_group_name_H-M   'P 1'
#
loop_
_entity.id
_entity.type
_entity.pdbx_description
1 polymer ?
#
loop_
_entity_poly.entity_id
_entity_poly.type
_entity_poly.pdbx_seq_one_letter_code
_entity_poly.pdbx_strand_id
1 'polypeptide(L)'
;MYPYTVYMTLTYSKPLNPRTGSNRVSNRIFKGDVLGRSIQMYRMWFLFVRLGLDCEDNNIPIIDHVNNKKIKVKVNKKFYRKWDLDRVKEDKFDDWWKDKKHLFIETEPTLVNEIEDDDNYYYIKVDKRLKKEDVIRGVRGLIKPTKTFTSEYTINTQHKYLPTHIKYNIFIWKHLGYTRKEIIDLLGGSYRYYYKVRIPKDESSIRRSLRSGERLILSTSKGVF
;
A
#
# COMPACT_ATOMS: atom_id res chain seq x y z
N MET A 1 0.97 41.64 -12.57
CA MET A 1 1.45 40.51 -13.39
C MET A 1 1.73 39.37 -12.44
N TYR A 2 0.79 38.42 -12.29
CA TYR A 2 1.01 37.26 -11.41
C TYR A 2 1.96 36.29 -12.13
N PRO A 3 3.02 35.81 -11.44
CA PRO A 3 3.91 34.84 -12.07
C PRO A 3 3.09 33.59 -12.40
N TYR A 4 3.15 33.14 -13.65
CA TYR A 4 2.61 31.86 -14.07
C TYR A 4 3.22 30.77 -13.20
N THR A 5 2.43 30.26 -12.26
CA THR A 5 2.82 29.07 -11.50
C THR A 5 2.77 27.93 -12.49
N VAL A 6 3.93 27.50 -12.97
CA VAL A 6 4.05 26.30 -13.79
C VAL A 6 3.63 25.14 -12.90
N TYR A 7 2.40 24.68 -13.06
CA TYR A 7 1.95 23.47 -12.40
C TYR A 7 2.71 22.30 -13.03
N MET A 8 3.56 21.66 -12.25
CA MET A 8 4.23 20.44 -12.66
C MET A 8 3.17 19.34 -12.79
N THR A 9 2.90 18.93 -14.02
CA THR A 9 1.85 17.97 -14.36
C THR A 9 2.28 16.56 -13.95
N LEU A 10 1.43 15.89 -13.19
CA LEU A 10 1.53 14.44 -12.99
C LEU A 10 1.07 13.73 -14.27
N THR A 11 1.88 12.82 -14.78
CA THR A 11 1.63 12.14 -16.06
C THR A 11 0.77 10.91 -15.90
N TYR A 12 1.10 10.07 -14.90
CA TYR A 12 0.49 8.75 -14.73
C TYR A 12 -0.56 8.72 -13.61
N SER A 13 -0.39 9.55 -12.60
CA SER A 13 -1.21 9.53 -11.38
C SER A 13 -2.41 10.45 -11.48
N LYS A 14 -3.59 9.96 -11.09
CA LYS A 14 -4.86 10.67 -11.11
C LYS A 14 -5.57 10.57 -9.76
N PRO A 15 -6.45 11.53 -9.42
CA PRO A 15 -7.28 11.41 -8.23
C PRO A 15 -8.13 10.15 -8.26
N LEU A 16 -8.27 9.52 -7.10
CA LEU A 16 -9.02 8.29 -6.95
C LEU A 16 -10.43 8.55 -6.43
N ASN A 17 -11.40 7.81 -6.96
CA ASN A 17 -12.72 7.76 -6.36
C ASN A 17 -12.69 6.81 -5.15
N PRO A 18 -13.08 7.22 -3.93
CA PRO A 18 -13.10 6.35 -2.76
C PRO A 18 -14.03 5.15 -2.86
N ARG A 19 -14.98 5.16 -3.81
CA ARG A 19 -15.87 4.03 -4.09
C ARG A 19 -15.23 2.96 -5.00
N THR A 20 -14.14 3.28 -5.70
CA THR A 20 -13.43 2.31 -6.52
C THR A 20 -12.55 1.43 -5.64
N GLY A 21 -12.87 0.18 -5.59
CA GLY A 21 -12.18 -0.83 -4.83
C GLY A 21 -13.09 -1.43 -3.77
N SER A 22 -13.72 -2.55 -4.10
CA SER A 22 -14.57 -3.28 -3.18
C SER A 22 -13.78 -3.72 -1.94
N ASN A 23 -14.25 -3.36 -0.75
CA ASN A 23 -13.76 -3.89 0.53
C ASN A 23 -14.10 -5.38 0.73
N ARG A 24 -14.78 -6.00 -0.24
CA ARG A 24 -15.28 -7.38 -0.18
C ARG A 24 -14.34 -8.41 -0.81
N VAL A 25 -13.20 -7.98 -1.34
CA VAL A 25 -12.23 -8.92 -1.90
C VAL A 25 -11.58 -9.69 -0.77
N SER A 26 -11.76 -11.00 -0.77
CA SER A 26 -11.11 -11.90 0.19
C SER A 26 -9.59 -11.77 0.09
N ASN A 27 -8.91 -11.84 1.23
CA ASN A 27 -7.45 -11.95 1.25
C ASN A 27 -6.97 -13.35 0.82
N ARG A 28 -7.85 -14.34 0.83
CA ARG A 28 -7.55 -15.70 0.35
C ARG A 28 -7.53 -15.70 -1.16
N ILE A 29 -6.42 -16.13 -1.75
CA ILE A 29 -6.24 -16.24 -3.20
C ILE A 29 -6.45 -17.68 -3.64
N PHE A 30 -5.84 -18.63 -2.92
CA PHE A 30 -5.99 -20.08 -3.11
C PHE A 30 -6.07 -20.78 -1.75
N LYS A 31 -6.33 -22.09 -1.75
CA LYS A 31 -6.25 -22.89 -0.52
C LYS A 31 -4.80 -22.83 0.00
N GLY A 32 -4.62 -22.30 1.22
CA GLY A 32 -3.29 -22.13 1.84
C GLY A 32 -2.57 -20.83 1.51
N ASP A 33 -3.00 -20.09 0.50
CA ASP A 33 -2.38 -18.83 0.10
C ASP A 33 -3.20 -17.64 0.59
N VAL A 34 -2.57 -16.73 1.28
CA VAL A 34 -3.21 -15.51 1.82
C VAL A 34 -2.40 -14.27 1.48
N LEU A 35 -3.08 -13.13 1.55
CA LEU A 35 -2.42 -11.84 1.58
C LEU A 35 -2.29 -11.38 3.04
N GLY A 36 -1.10 -10.98 3.45
CA GLY A 36 -0.85 -10.44 4.80
C GLY A 36 -1.66 -9.17 5.09
N ARG A 37 -2.13 -8.48 4.06
CA ARG A 37 -2.99 -7.29 4.14
C ARG A 37 -4.13 -7.36 3.11
N SER A 38 -5.12 -6.48 3.27
CA SER A 38 -6.17 -6.36 2.25
C SER A 38 -5.60 -5.93 0.90
N ILE A 39 -6.17 -6.42 -0.20
CA ILE A 39 -5.77 -6.07 -1.57
C ILE A 39 -5.75 -4.55 -1.80
N GLN A 40 -6.60 -3.81 -1.08
CA GLN A 40 -6.63 -2.35 -1.17
C GLN A 40 -5.35 -1.68 -0.67
N MET A 41 -4.64 -2.31 0.28
CA MET A 41 -3.36 -1.80 0.75
C MET A 41 -2.26 -2.01 -0.29
N TYR A 42 -2.25 -3.14 -0.99
CA TYR A 42 -1.35 -3.37 -2.12
C TYR A 42 -1.64 -2.43 -3.29
N ARG A 43 -2.92 -2.13 -3.53
CA ARG A 43 -3.33 -1.09 -4.50
C ARG A 43 -2.77 0.28 -4.11
N MET A 44 -2.84 0.66 -2.84
CA MET A 44 -2.26 1.93 -2.38
C MET A 44 -0.74 1.93 -2.53
N TRP A 45 -0.07 0.82 -2.23
CA TRP A 45 1.37 0.70 -2.47
C TRP A 45 1.72 0.91 -3.94
N PHE A 46 1.06 0.19 -4.83
CA PHE A 46 1.22 0.36 -6.27
C PHE A 46 1.03 1.83 -6.72
N LEU A 47 -0.01 2.47 -6.23
CA LEU A 47 -0.32 3.86 -6.58
C LEU A 47 0.72 4.85 -6.02
N PHE A 48 1.25 4.61 -4.84
CA PHE A 48 2.33 5.44 -4.29
C PHE A 48 3.67 5.21 -5.01
N VAL A 49 3.95 4.00 -5.50
CA VAL A 49 5.11 3.75 -6.38
C VAL A 49 4.93 4.53 -7.70
N ARG A 50 3.76 4.45 -8.32
CA ARG A 50 3.43 5.24 -9.52
C ARG A 50 3.62 6.73 -9.29
N LEU A 51 3.15 7.24 -8.16
CA LEU A 51 3.30 8.64 -7.79
C LEU A 51 4.77 9.03 -7.57
N GLY A 52 5.57 8.11 -7.02
CA GLY A 52 7.02 8.27 -6.91
C GLY A 52 7.70 8.35 -8.28
N LEU A 53 7.28 7.53 -9.24
CA LEU A 53 7.76 7.56 -10.63
C LEU A 53 7.36 8.86 -11.33
N ASP A 54 6.12 9.32 -11.12
CA ASP A 54 5.68 10.63 -11.60
C ASP A 54 6.55 11.77 -11.08
N CYS A 55 6.85 11.76 -9.79
CA CYS A 55 7.71 12.77 -9.18
C CYS A 55 9.15 12.70 -9.72
N GLU A 56 9.67 11.49 -9.98
CA GLU A 56 11.01 11.30 -10.57
C GLU A 56 11.06 11.81 -12.00
N ASP A 57 10.15 11.36 -12.85
CA ASP A 57 10.13 11.65 -14.29
C ASP A 57 9.86 13.15 -14.58
N ASN A 58 8.97 13.76 -13.81
CA ASN A 58 8.61 15.17 -13.96
C ASN A 58 9.45 16.14 -13.09
N ASN A 59 10.49 15.63 -12.40
CA ASN A 59 11.33 16.41 -11.49
C ASN A 59 10.55 17.17 -10.42
N ILE A 60 9.46 16.57 -9.89
CA ILE A 60 8.64 17.16 -8.84
C ILE A 60 9.35 16.95 -7.49
N PRO A 61 9.82 18.01 -6.82
CA PRO A 61 10.49 17.85 -5.54
C PRO A 61 9.48 17.60 -4.42
N ILE A 62 9.84 16.73 -3.49
CA ILE A 62 9.09 16.46 -2.27
C ILE A 62 9.79 17.14 -1.09
N ILE A 63 9.03 17.64 -0.15
CA ILE A 63 9.60 18.23 1.06
C ILE A 63 9.92 17.11 2.06
N ASP A 64 11.19 16.97 2.39
CA ASP A 64 11.60 16.21 3.57
C ASP A 64 11.33 17.04 4.82
N HIS A 65 10.26 16.70 5.51
CA HIS A 65 9.81 17.43 6.70
C HIS A 65 10.66 17.19 7.96
N VAL A 66 11.61 16.27 7.91
CA VAL A 66 12.60 16.09 8.99
C VAL A 66 13.68 17.17 8.88
N ASN A 67 14.19 17.36 7.67
CA ASN A 67 15.30 18.28 7.41
C ASN A 67 14.84 19.62 6.80
N ASN A 68 13.53 19.77 6.55
CA ASN A 68 12.91 20.92 5.88
C ASN A 68 13.55 21.26 4.52
N LYS A 69 13.97 20.24 3.78
CA LYS A 69 14.63 20.37 2.48
C LYS A 69 13.78 19.80 1.36
N LYS A 70 13.84 20.43 0.18
CA LYS A 70 13.30 19.86 -1.04
C LYS A 70 14.22 18.74 -1.53
N ILE A 71 13.67 17.56 -1.74
CA ILE A 71 14.41 16.37 -2.19
C ILE A 71 13.83 15.94 -3.54
N LYS A 72 14.70 15.58 -4.48
CA LYS A 72 14.28 14.87 -5.69
C LYS A 72 13.93 13.43 -5.32
N VAL A 73 12.76 12.98 -5.74
CA VAL A 73 12.35 11.59 -5.59
C VAL A 73 13.19 10.72 -6.51
N LYS A 74 13.61 9.58 -6.01
CA LYS A 74 14.29 8.55 -6.79
C LYS A 74 13.75 7.18 -6.36
N VAL A 75 13.11 6.48 -7.28
CA VAL A 75 12.53 5.17 -7.02
C VAL A 75 13.62 4.11 -7.03
N ASN A 76 13.64 3.26 -6.01
CA ASN A 76 14.60 2.17 -5.89
C ASN A 76 14.31 1.04 -6.90
N LYS A 77 14.79 1.19 -8.13
CA LYS A 77 14.60 0.23 -9.22
C LYS A 77 15.11 -1.18 -8.87
N LYS A 78 16.15 -1.29 -8.04
CA LYS A 78 16.68 -2.59 -7.60
C LYS A 78 15.67 -3.31 -6.71
N PHE A 79 15.03 -2.62 -5.79
CA PHE A 79 13.98 -3.19 -4.94
C PHE A 79 12.76 -3.59 -5.77
N TYR A 80 12.30 -2.73 -6.68
CA TYR A 80 11.09 -2.95 -7.50
C TYR A 80 11.36 -3.72 -8.80
N ARG A 81 12.49 -4.40 -8.95
CA ARG A 81 12.88 -5.08 -10.22
C ARG A 81 11.85 -6.08 -10.76
N LYS A 82 11.08 -6.74 -9.86
CA LYS A 82 10.06 -7.71 -10.24
C LYS A 82 8.68 -7.08 -10.54
N TRP A 83 8.52 -5.80 -10.23
CA TRP A 83 7.23 -5.10 -10.39
C TRP A 83 6.93 -4.70 -11.82
N ASP A 84 7.96 -4.60 -12.67
CA ASP A 84 7.85 -4.03 -14.01
C ASP A 84 7.34 -2.56 -13.94
N LEU A 85 8.27 -1.65 -13.67
CA LEU A 85 7.94 -0.26 -13.37
C LEU A 85 7.30 0.48 -14.54
N ASP A 86 7.54 0.05 -15.78
CA ASP A 86 6.88 0.64 -16.95
C ASP A 86 5.40 0.28 -16.95
N ARG A 87 5.06 -0.96 -16.64
CA ARG A 87 3.67 -1.35 -16.41
C ARG A 87 3.04 -0.67 -15.19
N VAL A 88 3.81 -0.41 -14.14
CA VAL A 88 3.31 0.39 -13.01
C VAL A 88 2.91 1.80 -13.45
N LYS A 89 3.58 2.40 -14.41
CA LYS A 89 3.21 3.71 -14.97
C LYS A 89 1.90 3.65 -15.76
N GLU A 90 1.72 2.66 -16.62
CA GLU A 90 0.69 2.60 -17.66
C GLU A 90 -0.54 1.79 -17.26
N ASP A 91 -0.35 0.61 -16.65
CA ASP A 91 -1.42 -0.34 -16.39
C ASP A 91 -2.36 0.12 -15.27
N LYS A 92 -3.61 -0.33 -15.34
CA LYS A 92 -4.49 -0.32 -14.18
C LYS A 92 -3.97 -1.32 -13.14
N PHE A 93 -4.16 -1.02 -11.85
CA PHE A 93 -3.74 -1.93 -10.77
C PHE A 93 -4.27 -3.36 -10.98
N ASP A 94 -5.53 -3.52 -11.36
CA ASP A 94 -6.15 -4.85 -11.47
C ASP A 94 -5.54 -5.71 -12.58
N ASP A 95 -5.05 -5.09 -13.67
CA ASP A 95 -4.38 -5.79 -14.76
C ASP A 95 -2.94 -6.16 -14.38
N TRP A 96 -2.21 -5.23 -13.79
CA TRP A 96 -0.89 -5.49 -13.23
C TRP A 96 -0.94 -6.56 -12.11
N TRP A 97 -1.95 -6.50 -11.24
CA TRP A 97 -2.11 -7.41 -10.11
C TRP A 97 -2.33 -8.86 -10.53
N LYS A 98 -3.04 -9.13 -11.62
CA LYS A 98 -3.26 -10.49 -12.14
C LYS A 98 -1.95 -11.25 -12.29
N ASP A 99 -0.92 -10.58 -12.80
CA ASP A 99 0.37 -11.19 -13.10
C ASP A 99 1.33 -11.13 -11.91
N LYS A 100 1.21 -10.13 -11.06
CA LYS A 100 2.20 -9.86 -9.99
C LYS A 100 1.75 -10.29 -8.59
N LYS A 101 0.52 -10.73 -8.40
CA LYS A 101 -0.02 -11.12 -7.08
C LYS A 101 0.83 -12.17 -6.35
N HIS A 102 1.46 -13.09 -7.09
CA HIS A 102 2.32 -14.13 -6.54
C HIS A 102 3.52 -13.58 -5.73
N LEU A 103 3.94 -12.34 -5.99
CA LEU A 103 5.01 -11.67 -5.25
C LEU A 103 4.63 -11.30 -3.80
N PHE A 104 3.34 -11.30 -3.49
CA PHE A 104 2.76 -10.80 -2.24
C PHE A 104 2.06 -11.88 -1.43
N ILE A 105 2.01 -13.10 -1.94
CA ILE A 105 1.35 -14.22 -1.29
C ILE A 105 2.21 -14.69 -0.12
N GLU A 106 1.54 -14.96 1.00
CA GLU A 106 2.07 -15.64 2.17
C GLU A 106 1.38 -16.99 2.29
N THR A 107 2.06 -17.99 2.82
CA THR A 107 1.44 -19.28 3.13
C THR A 107 0.87 -19.28 4.53
N GLU A 108 -0.31 -19.86 4.71
CA GLU A 108 -0.90 -20.10 6.03
C GLU A 108 -1.00 -21.61 6.31
N PRO A 109 -0.97 -22.02 7.60
CA PRO A 109 -1.22 -23.41 7.95
C PRO A 109 -2.58 -23.90 7.41
N THR A 110 -2.58 -25.03 6.75
CA THR A 110 -3.78 -25.64 6.17
C THR A 110 -4.03 -27.02 6.77
N LEU A 111 -5.31 -27.40 6.84
CA LEU A 111 -5.70 -28.77 7.13
C LEU A 111 -5.55 -29.59 5.83
N VAL A 112 -4.77 -30.66 5.93
CA VAL A 112 -4.61 -31.63 4.83
C VAL A 112 -5.27 -32.95 5.22
N ASN A 113 -5.82 -33.66 4.27
CA ASN A 113 -6.45 -34.96 4.47
C ASN A 113 -5.41 -36.09 4.33
N GLU A 114 -4.37 -35.86 3.55
CA GLU A 114 -3.32 -36.80 3.24
C GLU A 114 -1.97 -36.14 3.52
N ILE A 115 -1.01 -36.96 3.99
CA ILE A 115 0.35 -36.54 4.23
C ILE A 115 1.12 -36.77 2.93
N GLU A 116 1.66 -35.72 2.38
CA GLU A 116 2.57 -35.78 1.22
C GLU A 116 4.02 -35.74 1.75
N ASP A 117 4.91 -36.51 1.16
CA ASP A 117 6.33 -36.51 1.49
C ASP A 117 6.98 -35.28 0.79
N ASP A 118 6.93 -34.15 1.46
CA ASP A 118 7.46 -32.88 0.97
C ASP A 118 8.27 -32.18 2.08
N ASP A 119 9.56 -32.05 1.88
CA ASP A 119 10.52 -31.42 2.79
C ASP A 119 10.21 -29.94 3.11
N ASN A 120 9.34 -29.33 2.35
CA ASN A 120 8.93 -27.93 2.57
C ASN A 120 7.85 -27.78 3.64
N TYR A 121 7.24 -28.89 4.11
CA TYR A 121 6.11 -28.84 5.05
C TYR A 121 6.35 -29.66 6.30
N TYR A 122 5.83 -29.16 7.42
CA TYR A 122 5.71 -29.93 8.65
C TYR A 122 4.28 -30.46 8.79
N TYR A 123 4.15 -31.74 9.06
CA TYR A 123 2.89 -32.37 9.35
C TYR A 123 2.76 -32.55 10.86
N ILE A 124 1.76 -31.94 11.47
CA ILE A 124 1.58 -31.93 12.92
C ILE A 124 0.27 -32.61 13.26
N LYS A 125 0.35 -33.68 14.08
CA LYS A 125 -0.83 -34.33 14.64
C LYS A 125 -1.29 -33.59 15.87
N VAL A 126 -2.53 -33.10 15.86
CA VAL A 126 -3.15 -32.36 16.97
C VAL A 126 -4.36 -33.11 17.47
N ASP A 127 -4.42 -33.37 18.79
CA ASP A 127 -5.61 -33.92 19.41
C ASP A 127 -6.72 -32.84 19.41
N LYS A 128 -7.89 -33.18 18.87
CA LYS A 128 -9.05 -32.27 18.77
C LYS A 128 -9.60 -31.81 20.13
N ARG A 129 -9.24 -32.48 21.22
CA ARG A 129 -9.66 -32.15 22.60
C ARG A 129 -8.79 -31.03 23.21
N LEU A 130 -7.63 -30.76 22.67
CA LEU A 130 -6.75 -29.70 23.18
C LEU A 130 -7.36 -28.32 22.97
N LYS A 131 -7.14 -27.43 23.94
CA LYS A 131 -7.48 -26.02 23.80
C LYS A 131 -6.55 -25.36 22.79
N LYS A 132 -7.06 -24.35 22.08
CA LYS A 132 -6.32 -23.61 21.05
C LYS A 132 -4.97 -23.06 21.55
N GLU A 133 -4.95 -22.57 22.78
CA GLU A 133 -3.76 -21.99 23.40
C GLU A 133 -2.67 -23.04 23.65
N ASP A 134 -3.06 -24.26 24.02
CA ASP A 134 -2.13 -25.38 24.28
C ASP A 134 -1.57 -25.90 22.94
N VAL A 135 -2.40 -25.97 21.88
CA VAL A 135 -1.94 -26.29 20.53
C VAL A 135 -0.89 -25.29 20.07
N ILE A 136 -1.18 -23.98 20.17
CA ILE A 136 -0.24 -22.92 19.76
C ILE A 136 1.07 -23.03 20.53
N ARG A 137 1.01 -23.27 21.85
CA ARG A 137 2.19 -23.42 22.70
C ARG A 137 3.03 -24.62 22.28
N GLY A 138 2.39 -25.78 22.06
CA GLY A 138 3.04 -27.01 21.61
C GLY A 138 3.72 -26.84 20.25
N VAL A 139 3.01 -26.30 19.28
CA VAL A 139 3.53 -26.07 17.93
C VAL A 139 4.74 -25.13 17.95
N ARG A 140 4.70 -24.05 18.72
CA ARG A 140 5.85 -23.14 18.88
C ARG A 140 7.11 -23.82 19.42
N GLY A 141 6.96 -24.85 20.25
CA GLY A 141 8.07 -25.63 20.78
C GLY A 141 8.65 -26.62 19.78
N LEU A 142 7.83 -27.13 18.88
CA LEU A 142 8.22 -28.16 17.90
C LEU A 142 8.84 -27.57 16.63
N ILE A 143 8.32 -26.46 16.16
CA ILE A 143 8.80 -25.83 14.92
C ILE A 143 9.91 -24.83 15.27
N LYS A 144 11.12 -25.15 14.83
CA LYS A 144 12.24 -24.20 14.77
C LYS A 144 12.31 -23.68 13.33
N PRO A 145 11.71 -22.52 13.02
CA PRO A 145 11.76 -22.01 11.66
C PRO A 145 13.21 -21.73 11.27
N THR A 146 13.73 -22.44 10.30
CA THR A 146 15.07 -22.23 9.74
C THR A 146 15.13 -20.96 8.90
N LYS A 147 14.00 -20.53 8.34
CA LYS A 147 13.83 -19.25 7.62
C LYS A 147 12.40 -18.77 7.84
N THR A 148 12.24 -17.49 8.14
CA THR A 148 10.93 -16.84 8.04
C THR A 148 10.60 -16.72 6.56
N PHE A 149 9.67 -17.52 6.06
CA PHE A 149 9.12 -17.32 4.72
C PHE A 149 8.19 -16.12 4.78
N THR A 150 8.74 -14.98 4.48
CA THR A 150 7.96 -13.76 4.27
C THR A 150 7.97 -13.47 2.79
N SER A 151 6.84 -13.06 2.26
CA SER A 151 6.78 -12.50 0.91
C SER A 151 7.88 -11.46 0.74
N GLU A 152 8.51 -11.41 -0.43
CA GLU A 152 9.55 -10.42 -0.74
C GLU A 152 9.03 -8.98 -0.55
N TYR A 153 7.72 -8.80 -0.72
CA TYR A 153 7.05 -7.51 -0.61
C TYR A 153 5.98 -7.57 0.47
N THR A 154 6.37 -7.28 1.71
CA THR A 154 5.47 -7.25 2.86
C THR A 154 5.09 -5.83 3.23
N ILE A 155 3.84 -5.63 3.61
CA ILE A 155 3.37 -4.37 4.18
C ILE A 155 3.51 -4.44 5.70
N ASN A 156 4.58 -3.84 6.21
CA ASN A 156 4.91 -3.85 7.65
C ASN A 156 4.24 -2.71 8.45
N THR A 157 3.61 -1.77 7.77
CA THR A 157 3.02 -0.59 8.41
C THR A 157 1.58 -0.82 8.81
N GLN A 158 1.13 -0.14 9.88
CA GLN A 158 -0.26 -0.16 10.32
C GLN A 158 -1.14 0.84 9.56
N HIS A 159 -0.76 1.23 8.34
CA HIS A 159 -1.55 2.15 7.55
C HIS A 159 -2.94 1.59 7.25
N LYS A 160 -3.95 2.44 7.43
CA LYS A 160 -5.33 2.12 7.07
C LYS A 160 -5.63 2.65 5.67
N TYR A 161 -6.41 1.90 4.89
CA TYR A 161 -6.71 2.22 3.49
C TYR A 161 -7.24 3.64 3.29
N LEU A 162 -8.38 4.01 3.92
CA LEU A 162 -9.01 5.29 3.67
C LEU A 162 -8.15 6.52 4.05
N PRO A 163 -7.48 6.56 5.22
CA PRO A 163 -6.54 7.64 5.50
C PRO A 163 -5.40 7.73 4.50
N THR A 164 -4.90 6.60 3.99
CA THR A 164 -3.83 6.57 2.98
C THR A 164 -4.34 7.08 1.63
N HIS A 165 -5.56 6.68 1.24
CA HIS A 165 -6.24 7.16 0.05
C HIS A 165 -6.49 8.68 0.08
N ILE A 166 -6.91 9.24 1.22
CA ILE A 166 -7.09 10.68 1.41
C ILE A 166 -5.76 11.42 1.19
N LYS A 167 -4.66 10.94 1.77
CA LYS A 167 -3.33 11.55 1.62
C LYS A 167 -2.88 11.55 0.16
N TYR A 168 -3.13 10.45 -0.56
CA TYR A 168 -2.85 10.32 -1.98
C TYR A 168 -3.61 11.39 -2.79
N ASN A 169 -4.92 11.48 -2.60
CA ASN A 169 -5.75 12.45 -3.33
C ASN A 169 -5.39 13.91 -2.99
N ILE A 170 -5.12 14.22 -1.72
CA ILE A 170 -4.69 15.58 -1.33
C ILE A 170 -3.39 15.97 -2.05
N PHE A 171 -2.42 15.06 -2.16
CA PHE A 171 -1.19 15.33 -2.89
C PHE A 171 -1.47 15.64 -4.36
N ILE A 172 -2.27 14.81 -5.03
CA ILE A 172 -2.60 14.99 -6.44
C ILE A 172 -3.38 16.29 -6.69
N TRP A 173 -4.44 16.55 -5.91
CA TRP A 173 -5.22 17.78 -6.06
C TRP A 173 -4.35 19.03 -5.84
N LYS A 174 -3.43 18.97 -4.88
CA LYS A 174 -2.48 20.07 -4.66
C LYS A 174 -1.61 20.33 -5.90
N HIS A 175 -1.14 19.28 -6.57
CA HIS A 175 -0.32 19.40 -7.79
C HIS A 175 -1.14 19.73 -9.04
N LEU A 176 -2.45 19.46 -9.03
CA LEU A 176 -3.39 19.93 -10.04
C LEU A 176 -3.79 21.41 -9.85
N GLY A 177 -3.25 22.09 -8.82
CA GLY A 177 -3.47 23.52 -8.60
C GLY A 177 -4.64 23.87 -7.69
N TYR A 178 -5.34 22.87 -7.14
CA TYR A 178 -6.44 23.15 -6.21
C TYR A 178 -5.95 23.86 -4.95
N THR A 179 -6.71 24.87 -4.54
CA THR A 179 -6.52 25.55 -3.26
C THR A 179 -6.87 24.62 -2.09
N ARG A 180 -6.43 24.94 -0.88
CA ARG A 180 -6.78 24.14 0.31
C ARG A 180 -8.28 24.12 0.57
N LYS A 181 -8.99 25.22 0.30
CA LYS A 181 -10.43 25.32 0.46
C LYS A 181 -11.14 24.35 -0.49
N GLU A 182 -10.80 24.38 -1.77
CA GLU A 182 -11.34 23.47 -2.79
C GLU A 182 -11.05 22.00 -2.44
N ILE A 183 -9.86 21.69 -1.90
CA ILE A 183 -9.52 20.33 -1.45
C ILE A 183 -10.42 19.90 -0.28
N ILE A 184 -10.74 20.78 0.64
CA ILE A 184 -11.69 20.50 1.75
C ILE A 184 -13.08 20.19 1.19
N ASP A 185 -13.57 20.97 0.24
CA ASP A 185 -14.87 20.77 -0.40
C ASP A 185 -14.91 19.44 -1.18
N LEU A 186 -13.85 19.13 -1.95
CA LEU A 186 -13.70 17.85 -2.66
C LEU A 186 -13.69 16.66 -1.69
N LEU A 187 -13.01 16.77 -0.56
CA LEU A 187 -13.02 15.73 0.47
C LEU A 187 -14.41 15.55 1.07
N GLY A 188 -15.08 16.63 1.40
CA GLY A 188 -16.45 16.61 1.94
C GLY A 188 -17.43 15.93 0.99
N GLY A 189 -17.36 16.21 -0.30
CA GLY A 189 -18.18 15.58 -1.33
C GLY A 189 -17.84 14.11 -1.56
N SER A 190 -16.55 13.80 -1.73
CA SER A 190 -16.07 12.46 -2.10
C SER A 190 -16.16 11.44 -0.95
N TYR A 191 -15.95 11.88 0.30
CA TYR A 191 -15.85 10.97 1.45
C TYR A 191 -17.01 11.09 2.44
N ARG A 192 -18.07 11.83 2.14
CA ARG A 192 -19.21 12.08 3.04
C ARG A 192 -19.86 10.81 3.60
N TYR A 193 -19.81 9.72 2.89
CA TYR A 193 -20.40 8.43 3.31
C TYR A 193 -19.47 7.60 4.22
N TYR A 194 -18.25 8.06 4.45
CA TYR A 194 -17.27 7.34 5.27
C TYR A 194 -17.15 7.94 6.67
N TYR A 195 -18.28 7.94 7.41
CA TYR A 195 -18.39 8.56 8.74
C TYR A 195 -17.43 8.03 9.82
N LYS A 196 -16.83 6.84 9.60
CA LYS A 196 -15.78 6.28 10.48
C LYS A 196 -14.38 6.83 10.22
N VAL A 197 -14.21 7.65 9.20
CA VAL A 197 -12.90 8.20 8.81
C VAL A 197 -12.86 9.68 9.14
N ARG A 198 -11.83 10.09 9.85
CA ARG A 198 -11.60 11.51 10.13
C ARG A 198 -11.11 12.21 8.86
N ILE A 199 -12.02 12.92 8.22
CA ILE A 199 -11.73 13.74 7.04
C ILE A 199 -11.11 15.07 7.51
N PRO A 200 -10.02 15.55 6.87
CA PRO A 200 -9.51 16.91 7.09
C PRO A 200 -10.59 17.96 6.82
N LYS A 201 -10.84 18.85 7.80
CA LYS A 201 -11.89 19.88 7.73
C LYS A 201 -11.34 21.31 7.75
N ASP A 202 -10.06 21.47 7.93
CA ASP A 202 -9.39 22.76 8.04
C ASP A 202 -8.03 22.70 7.32
N GLU A 203 -7.46 23.87 7.02
CA GLU A 203 -6.20 23.96 6.29
C GLU A 203 -5.03 23.33 7.04
N SER A 204 -5.04 23.33 8.37
CA SER A 204 -3.96 22.76 9.16
C SER A 204 -3.95 21.24 9.05
N SER A 205 -5.14 20.61 9.01
CA SER A 205 -5.28 19.17 8.79
C SER A 205 -4.94 18.75 7.35
N ILE A 206 -5.23 19.60 6.36
CA ILE A 206 -4.75 19.40 4.98
C ILE A 206 -3.22 19.43 4.93
N ARG A 207 -2.57 20.44 5.55
CA ARG A 207 -1.10 20.50 5.61
C ARG A 207 -0.49 19.25 6.25
N ARG A 208 -1.05 18.77 7.38
CA ARG A 208 -0.60 17.53 8.04
C ARG A 208 -0.75 16.31 7.16
N SER A 209 -1.88 16.21 6.45
CA SER A 209 -2.15 15.10 5.53
C SER A 209 -1.22 15.14 4.33
N LEU A 210 -0.93 16.32 3.77
CA LEU A 210 0.02 16.51 2.70
C LEU A 210 1.42 16.06 3.13
N ARG A 211 1.93 16.56 4.27
CA ARG A 211 3.22 16.14 4.84
C ARG A 211 3.31 14.62 5.02
N SER A 212 2.23 14.01 5.49
CA SER A 212 2.17 12.56 5.66
C SER A 212 2.15 11.82 4.30
N GLY A 213 1.50 12.37 3.28
CA GLY A 213 1.53 11.87 1.92
C GLY A 213 2.93 11.95 1.30
N GLU A 214 3.60 13.08 1.46
CA GLU A 214 4.98 13.28 1.00
C GLU A 214 5.96 12.28 1.65
N ARG A 215 5.82 12.02 2.96
CA ARG A 215 6.59 10.98 3.64
C ARG A 215 6.33 9.59 3.07
N LEU A 216 5.08 9.28 2.76
CA LEU A 216 4.72 8.00 2.12
C LEU A 216 5.35 7.87 0.73
N ILE A 217 5.37 8.91 -0.08
CA ILE A 217 6.05 8.89 -1.38
C ILE A 217 7.54 8.58 -1.20
N LEU A 218 8.20 9.28 -0.27
CA LEU A 218 9.63 9.08 -0.01
C LEU A 218 9.94 7.68 0.54
N SER A 219 9.13 7.17 1.48
CA SER A 219 9.35 5.83 2.05
C SER A 219 9.07 4.75 1.02
N THR A 220 7.97 4.87 0.28
CA THR A 220 7.59 3.93 -0.77
C THR A 220 8.62 3.90 -1.89
N SER A 221 9.14 5.06 -2.30
CA SER A 221 10.22 5.11 -3.30
C SER A 221 11.48 4.34 -2.87
N LYS A 222 11.72 4.19 -1.57
CA LYS A 222 12.80 3.39 -1.00
C LYS A 222 12.46 1.90 -0.80
N GLY A 223 11.23 1.49 -1.04
CA GLY A 223 10.75 0.13 -0.84
C GLY A 223 10.07 -0.13 0.52
N VAL A 224 9.68 0.92 1.24
CA VAL A 224 9.02 0.80 2.55
C VAL A 224 7.60 1.34 2.46
N PHE A 225 6.60 0.45 2.66
CA PHE A 225 5.17 0.81 2.65
C PHE A 225 4.42 0.22 3.85
#